data_51e3e35f03fdaff1074dd92aa1ac7ef2
#
_entry.id   51e3e35f03fdaff1074dd92aa1ac7ef2
#
_cell.length_a   1.000
_cell.length_b   1.000
_cell.length_c   1.000
_cell.angle_alpha   90.00
_cell.angle_beta   90.00
_cell.angle_gamma   90.00
#
_symmetry.space_group_name_H-M   'P 1'
#
loop_
_entity.id
_entity.type
_entity.pdbx_description
1 polymer ?
#
loop_
_entity_poly.entity_id
_entity_poly.type
_entity_poly.pdbx_seq_one_letter_code
_entity_poly.pdbx_strand_id
1 'polypeptide(L)'
;QTSGIIPFIRVMDSLTLAISQGSLRRGSAAVYLDVHHPEIEEFLEIRKPSGDFNRKSLNLHHGINITDEFMEAVRAGEQFGLRSPKTNEVIREVDARSLWQKILEIRLQTGEPYLIFSDTVNRAMPQHQRDLGLKVRQSNLCSEIMLHTGVDHLGKDRTAVCCLSSVNAEKFLEWRDHPTFIEDVMRFLDNVLQDFISRAPGEMDNAVYAAIRERSVGLG
;
A
#
# COMPACT_ATOMS: atom_id res chain seq x y z
N GLN A 1 -18.34 6.66 -21.18
CA GLN A 1 -17.35 5.58 -21.06
C GLN A 1 -16.01 6.19 -20.74
N THR A 2 -15.35 5.70 -19.69
CA THR A 2 -13.98 6.11 -19.35
C THR A 2 -12.98 5.29 -20.15
N SER A 3 -11.76 5.82 -20.31
CA SER A 3 -10.65 5.12 -20.98
C SER A 3 -9.98 4.07 -20.06
N GLY A 4 -10.65 3.66 -18.98
CA GLY A 4 -10.11 2.77 -17.96
C GLY A 4 -9.32 3.52 -16.87
N ILE A 5 -8.64 2.77 -16.00
CA ILE A 5 -7.91 3.33 -14.84
C ILE A 5 -6.55 3.94 -15.22
N ILE A 6 -5.91 3.45 -16.28
CA ILE A 6 -4.52 3.81 -16.61
C ILE A 6 -4.34 5.33 -16.84
N PRO A 7 -5.23 6.04 -17.57
CA PRO A 7 -5.12 7.49 -17.73
C PRO A 7 -5.20 8.26 -16.39
N PHE A 8 -6.01 7.78 -15.44
CA PHE A 8 -6.09 8.39 -14.09
C PHE A 8 -4.83 8.13 -13.27
N ILE A 9 -4.26 6.92 -13.36
CA ILE A 9 -2.96 6.61 -12.74
C ILE A 9 -1.90 7.55 -13.28
N ARG A 10 -1.91 7.85 -14.59
CA ARG A 10 -0.98 8.79 -15.21
C ARG A 10 -1.12 10.23 -14.68
N VAL A 11 -2.35 10.68 -14.38
CA VAL A 11 -2.55 11.98 -13.72
C VAL A 11 -1.85 12.00 -12.37
N MET A 12 -2.02 10.94 -11.57
CA MET A 12 -1.35 10.81 -10.26
C MET A 12 0.17 10.69 -10.40
N ASP A 13 0.66 10.01 -11.43
CA ASP A 13 2.09 9.92 -11.76
C ASP A 13 2.70 11.31 -12.01
N SER A 14 2.03 12.12 -12.83
CA SER A 14 2.46 13.49 -13.13
C SER A 14 2.36 14.41 -11.92
N LEU A 15 1.30 14.28 -11.12
CA LEU A 15 1.13 15.03 -9.86
C LEU A 15 2.25 14.71 -8.87
N THR A 16 2.55 13.44 -8.68
CA THR A 16 3.63 12.99 -7.79
C THR A 16 4.99 13.54 -8.22
N LEU A 17 5.25 13.58 -9.54
CA LEU A 17 6.46 14.18 -10.08
C LEU A 17 6.53 15.69 -9.85
N ALA A 18 5.40 16.39 -9.94
CA ALA A 18 5.32 17.84 -9.73
C ALA A 18 5.53 18.25 -8.26
N ILE A 19 5.13 17.39 -7.31
CA ILE A 19 5.31 17.63 -5.88
C ILE A 19 6.75 17.32 -5.50
N SER A 20 7.56 18.37 -5.33
CA SER A 20 8.96 18.26 -4.94
C SER A 20 9.32 19.36 -3.95
N GLN A 21 9.96 18.99 -2.85
CA GLN A 21 10.42 19.94 -1.85
C GLN A 21 11.86 20.38 -2.15
N GLY A 22 12.02 21.55 -2.78
CA GLY A 22 13.32 22.17 -3.04
C GLY A 22 14.32 21.30 -3.81
N SER A 23 13.84 20.42 -4.68
CA SER A 23 14.65 19.45 -5.46
C SER A 23 15.40 18.40 -4.61
N LEU A 24 15.37 18.49 -3.29
CA LEU A 24 16.07 17.57 -2.38
C LEU A 24 15.24 16.31 -2.05
N ARG A 25 13.91 16.48 -1.91
CA ARG A 25 12.95 15.39 -1.64
C ARG A 25 11.87 15.43 -2.71
N ARG A 26 11.84 14.43 -3.57
CA ARG A 26 10.79 14.28 -4.58
C ARG A 26 9.55 13.64 -3.97
N GLY A 27 8.36 13.98 -4.51
CA GLY A 27 7.15 13.26 -4.22
C GLY A 27 7.30 11.80 -4.63
N SER A 28 6.77 10.89 -3.81
CA SER A 28 6.76 9.46 -4.09
C SER A 28 5.43 8.87 -3.63
N ALA A 29 4.85 7.99 -4.43
CA ALA A 29 3.58 7.35 -4.11
C ALA A 29 3.52 5.95 -4.71
N ALA A 30 2.67 5.09 -4.13
CA ALA A 30 2.35 3.78 -4.65
C ALA A 30 0.86 3.68 -4.97
N VAL A 31 0.54 3.00 -6.06
CA VAL A 31 -0.84 2.67 -6.47
C VAL A 31 -1.02 1.16 -6.35
N TYR A 32 -2.05 0.74 -5.64
CA TYR A 32 -2.40 -0.67 -5.45
C TYR A 32 -3.64 -1.02 -6.27
N LEU A 33 -3.62 -2.20 -6.89
CA LEU A 33 -4.74 -2.74 -7.64
C LEU A 33 -5.01 -4.18 -7.20
N ASP A 34 -6.28 -4.54 -7.10
CA ASP A 34 -6.66 -5.91 -6.79
C ASP A 34 -6.39 -6.83 -7.97
N VAL A 35 -5.89 -8.03 -7.73
CA VAL A 35 -5.52 -9.01 -8.76
C VAL A 35 -6.70 -9.41 -9.64
N HIS A 36 -7.91 -9.31 -9.14
CA HIS A 36 -9.14 -9.61 -9.91
C HIS A 36 -9.68 -8.44 -10.74
N HIS A 37 -8.97 -7.27 -10.76
CA HIS A 37 -9.41 -6.13 -11.57
C HIS A 37 -9.33 -6.42 -13.06
N PRO A 38 -10.31 -6.01 -13.88
CA PRO A 38 -10.34 -6.31 -15.32
C PRO A 38 -9.13 -5.79 -16.11
N GLU A 39 -8.51 -4.71 -15.65
CA GLU A 39 -7.35 -4.07 -16.29
C GLU A 39 -6.01 -4.51 -15.68
N ILE A 40 -5.99 -5.59 -14.90
CA ILE A 40 -4.78 -6.04 -14.20
C ILE A 40 -3.61 -6.31 -15.15
N GLU A 41 -3.85 -6.90 -16.30
CA GLU A 41 -2.80 -7.22 -17.27
C GLU A 41 -2.16 -5.97 -17.87
N GLU A 42 -2.94 -4.92 -18.13
CA GLU A 42 -2.40 -3.63 -18.58
C GLU A 42 -1.68 -2.90 -17.44
N PHE A 43 -2.24 -2.93 -16.23
CA PHE A 43 -1.61 -2.36 -15.04
C PHE A 43 -0.20 -2.95 -14.81
N LEU A 44 0.00 -4.23 -15.06
CA LEU A 44 1.32 -4.86 -14.98
C LEU A 44 2.34 -4.24 -15.94
N GLU A 45 1.91 -3.79 -17.11
CA GLU A 45 2.78 -3.28 -18.18
C GLU A 45 3.13 -1.78 -18.02
N ILE A 46 2.45 -1.03 -17.15
CA ILE A 46 2.58 0.44 -17.11
C ILE A 46 3.96 0.91 -16.67
N ARG A 47 4.74 0.09 -15.96
CA ARG A 47 6.11 0.40 -15.52
C ARG A 47 7.16 0.15 -16.61
N LYS A 48 6.86 -0.64 -17.61
CA LYS A 48 7.77 -0.86 -18.74
C LYS A 48 7.91 0.42 -19.57
N PRO A 49 9.12 0.89 -19.88
CA PRO A 49 9.31 2.15 -20.61
C PRO A 49 8.99 2.05 -22.10
N SER A 50 8.74 0.85 -22.63
CA SER A 50 8.42 0.61 -24.05
C SER A 50 6.93 0.69 -24.31
N GLY A 51 6.53 1.05 -25.54
CA GLY A 51 5.14 1.15 -25.99
C GLY A 51 4.58 2.56 -25.91
N ASP A 52 3.23 2.68 -25.88
CA ASP A 52 2.56 3.98 -25.84
C ASP A 52 2.82 4.69 -24.50
N PHE A 53 3.58 5.77 -24.54
CA PHE A 53 3.90 6.59 -23.38
C PHE A 53 2.67 7.10 -22.62
N ASN A 54 1.54 7.33 -23.31
CA ASN A 54 0.31 7.77 -22.67
C ASN A 54 -0.35 6.70 -21.78
N ARG A 55 0.07 5.46 -21.94
CA ARG A 55 -0.40 4.31 -21.16
C ARG A 55 0.67 3.81 -20.15
N LYS A 56 1.62 4.68 -19.78
CA LYS A 56 2.72 4.35 -18.85
C LYS A 56 2.68 5.22 -17.61
N SER A 57 3.23 4.67 -16.53
CA SER A 57 3.45 5.37 -15.25
C SER A 57 4.83 4.97 -14.74
N LEU A 58 5.80 5.87 -14.87
CA LEU A 58 7.20 5.59 -14.61
C LEU A 58 7.72 6.20 -13.30
N ASN A 59 6.95 7.09 -12.68
CA ASN A 59 7.32 7.79 -11.44
C ASN A 59 6.61 7.23 -10.20
N LEU A 60 5.43 6.61 -10.37
CA LEU A 60 4.75 5.90 -9.30
C LEU A 60 5.32 4.50 -9.09
N HIS A 61 5.20 4.00 -7.88
CA HIS A 61 5.36 2.59 -7.57
C HIS A 61 4.01 1.87 -7.68
N HIS A 62 4.04 0.59 -7.99
CA HIS A 62 2.84 -0.21 -8.23
C HIS A 62 2.81 -1.42 -7.32
N GLY A 63 1.64 -1.73 -6.78
CA GLY A 63 1.39 -2.90 -5.95
C GLY A 63 0.15 -3.66 -6.40
N ILE A 64 0.10 -4.95 -6.11
CA ILE A 64 -1.04 -5.82 -6.36
C ILE A 64 -1.48 -6.45 -5.06
N ASN A 65 -2.78 -6.37 -4.79
CA ASN A 65 -3.42 -7.12 -3.73
C ASN A 65 -3.73 -8.53 -4.23
N ILE A 66 -3.05 -9.51 -3.67
CA ILE A 66 -3.19 -10.93 -3.96
C ILE A 66 -4.14 -11.55 -2.95
N THR A 67 -5.16 -12.28 -3.44
CA THR A 67 -6.11 -13.01 -2.59
C THR A 67 -5.75 -14.47 -2.46
N ASP A 68 -6.25 -15.13 -1.41
CA ASP A 68 -6.14 -16.57 -1.26
C ASP A 68 -6.84 -17.30 -2.40
N GLU A 69 -8.03 -16.83 -2.84
CA GLU A 69 -8.76 -17.36 -4.00
C GLU A 69 -7.88 -17.43 -5.26
N PHE A 70 -7.13 -16.34 -5.54
CA PHE A 70 -6.22 -16.33 -6.67
C PHE A 70 -5.08 -17.35 -6.53
N MET A 71 -4.45 -17.44 -5.35
CA MET A 71 -3.36 -18.37 -5.11
C MET A 71 -3.83 -19.83 -5.13
N GLU A 72 -5.04 -20.11 -4.71
CA GLU A 72 -5.66 -21.43 -4.83
C GLU A 72 -5.90 -21.81 -6.29
N ALA A 73 -6.43 -20.88 -7.12
CA ALA A 73 -6.60 -21.07 -8.55
C ALA A 73 -5.24 -21.29 -9.25
N VAL A 74 -4.19 -20.56 -8.87
CA VAL A 74 -2.82 -20.78 -9.36
C VAL A 74 -2.33 -22.19 -9.03
N ARG A 75 -2.51 -22.63 -7.79
CA ARG A 75 -2.10 -23.97 -7.35
C ARG A 75 -2.83 -25.07 -8.11
N ALA A 76 -4.15 -24.91 -8.26
CA ALA A 76 -5.01 -25.87 -8.95
C ALA A 76 -4.82 -25.86 -10.49
N GLY A 77 -4.33 -24.75 -11.06
CA GLY A 77 -4.25 -24.53 -12.51
C GLY A 77 -5.61 -24.26 -13.14
N GLU A 78 -6.42 -23.49 -12.44
CA GLU A 78 -7.79 -23.17 -12.84
C GLU A 78 -7.90 -21.78 -13.47
N GLN A 79 -9.07 -21.51 -14.05
CA GLN A 79 -9.42 -20.18 -14.50
C GLN A 79 -9.72 -19.28 -13.29
N PHE A 80 -9.39 -18.00 -13.42
CA PHE A 80 -9.63 -16.99 -12.41
C PHE A 80 -10.46 -15.84 -12.98
N GLY A 81 -11.54 -15.49 -12.28
CA GLY A 81 -12.49 -14.47 -12.74
C GLY A 81 -12.01 -13.05 -12.46
N LEU A 82 -11.84 -12.25 -13.51
CA LEU A 82 -11.65 -10.79 -13.38
C LEU A 82 -13.02 -10.14 -13.21
N ARG A 83 -13.16 -9.30 -12.19
CA ARG A 83 -14.45 -8.82 -11.69
C ARG A 83 -14.62 -7.32 -11.86
N SER A 84 -15.84 -6.91 -12.17
CA SER A 84 -16.24 -5.50 -12.15
C SER A 84 -16.04 -4.91 -10.75
N PRO A 85 -15.30 -3.79 -10.58
CA PRO A 85 -15.19 -3.13 -9.27
C PRO A 85 -16.52 -2.53 -8.80
N LYS A 86 -17.50 -2.35 -9.69
CA LYS A 86 -18.82 -1.78 -9.37
C LYS A 86 -19.83 -2.84 -8.96
N THR A 87 -19.91 -3.96 -9.70
CA THR A 87 -20.96 -4.99 -9.51
C THR A 87 -20.43 -6.27 -8.90
N ASN A 88 -19.11 -6.45 -8.85
CA ASN A 88 -18.42 -7.68 -8.46
C ASN A 88 -18.71 -8.90 -9.37
N GLU A 89 -19.38 -8.69 -10.50
CA GLU A 89 -19.62 -9.74 -11.49
C GLU A 89 -18.35 -10.06 -12.25
N VAL A 90 -18.18 -11.34 -12.60
CA VAL A 90 -17.08 -11.78 -13.47
C VAL A 90 -17.32 -11.25 -14.88
N ILE A 91 -16.38 -10.45 -15.37
CA ILE A 91 -16.42 -9.88 -16.73
C ILE A 91 -15.67 -10.76 -17.72
N ARG A 92 -14.56 -11.36 -17.24
CA ARG A 92 -13.66 -12.17 -18.07
C ARG A 92 -12.93 -13.16 -17.16
N GLU A 93 -12.60 -14.31 -17.70
CA GLU A 93 -11.73 -15.29 -17.04
C GLU A 93 -10.35 -15.29 -17.70
N VAL A 94 -9.34 -15.59 -16.89
CA VAL A 94 -7.94 -15.74 -17.30
C VAL A 94 -7.36 -16.99 -16.66
N ASP A 95 -6.38 -17.61 -17.32
CA ASP A 95 -5.61 -18.67 -16.70
C ASP A 95 -4.78 -18.14 -15.52
N ALA A 96 -5.05 -18.67 -14.32
CA ALA A 96 -4.44 -18.15 -13.08
C ALA A 96 -2.91 -18.30 -13.08
N ARG A 97 -2.39 -19.42 -13.61
CA ARG A 97 -0.94 -19.66 -13.67
C ARG A 97 -0.26 -18.71 -14.63
N SER A 98 -0.86 -18.47 -15.79
CA SER A 98 -0.33 -17.54 -16.78
C SER A 98 -0.30 -16.10 -16.24
N LEU A 99 -1.35 -15.68 -15.52
CA LEU A 99 -1.36 -14.36 -14.87
C LEU A 99 -0.28 -14.29 -13.77
N TRP A 100 -0.14 -15.30 -12.94
CA TRP A 100 0.90 -15.37 -11.91
C TRP A 100 2.30 -15.32 -12.51
N GLN A 101 2.55 -16.10 -13.55
CA GLN A 101 3.83 -16.09 -14.26
C GLN A 101 4.12 -14.68 -14.82
N LYS A 102 3.14 -14.04 -15.44
CA LYS A 102 3.29 -12.66 -15.94
C LYS A 102 3.65 -11.67 -14.83
N ILE A 103 2.99 -11.77 -13.67
CA ILE A 103 3.32 -10.94 -12.50
C ILE A 103 4.80 -11.11 -12.11
N LEU A 104 5.28 -12.36 -12.01
CA LEU A 104 6.65 -12.67 -11.62
C LEU A 104 7.66 -12.20 -12.67
N GLU A 105 7.37 -12.38 -13.95
CA GLU A 105 8.23 -11.91 -15.07
C GLU A 105 8.38 -10.39 -15.07
N ILE A 106 7.27 -9.65 -14.92
CA ILE A 106 7.31 -8.19 -14.82
C ILE A 106 8.12 -7.75 -13.60
N ARG A 107 7.91 -8.42 -12.49
CA ARG A 107 8.64 -8.16 -11.26
C ARG A 107 10.15 -8.39 -11.40
N LEU A 108 10.54 -9.44 -12.10
CA LEU A 108 11.94 -9.71 -12.41
C LEU A 108 12.55 -8.62 -13.31
N GLN A 109 11.78 -8.12 -14.28
CA GLN A 109 12.25 -7.13 -15.26
C GLN A 109 12.34 -5.71 -14.68
N THR A 110 11.42 -5.34 -13.79
CA THR A 110 11.23 -3.95 -13.34
C THR A 110 11.42 -3.73 -11.85
N GLY A 111 11.48 -4.78 -11.03
CA GLY A 111 11.43 -4.71 -9.57
C GLY A 111 10.00 -4.53 -9.01
N GLU A 112 9.00 -4.33 -9.84
CA GLU A 112 7.61 -4.10 -9.48
C GLU A 112 6.67 -5.02 -10.27
N PRO A 113 5.44 -5.24 -9.82
CA PRO A 113 4.72 -4.63 -8.68
C PRO A 113 5.15 -5.18 -7.30
N TYR A 114 4.83 -4.44 -6.24
CA TYR A 114 4.79 -4.99 -4.88
C TYR A 114 3.68 -6.03 -4.78
N LEU A 115 3.85 -7.03 -3.92
CA LEU A 115 2.84 -8.07 -3.70
C LEU A 115 2.34 -7.99 -2.25
N ILE A 116 1.06 -7.72 -2.07
CA ILE A 116 0.38 -7.72 -0.79
C ILE A 116 -0.59 -8.89 -0.76
N PHE A 117 -0.34 -9.86 0.11
CA PHE A 117 -1.26 -10.98 0.35
C PHE A 117 -2.38 -10.49 1.28
N SER A 118 -3.39 -9.89 0.69
CA SER A 118 -4.42 -9.10 1.38
C SER A 118 -5.19 -9.90 2.43
N ASP A 119 -5.51 -11.16 2.16
CA ASP A 119 -6.23 -12.00 3.12
C ASP A 119 -5.36 -12.37 4.32
N THR A 120 -4.08 -12.65 4.08
CA THR A 120 -3.09 -12.90 5.14
C THR A 120 -2.91 -11.69 6.03
N VAL A 121 -2.76 -10.50 5.43
CA VAL A 121 -2.65 -9.23 6.17
C VAL A 121 -3.89 -9.00 7.05
N ASN A 122 -5.08 -9.18 6.49
CA ASN A 122 -6.32 -8.95 7.23
C ASN A 122 -6.55 -10.00 8.33
N ARG A 123 -6.10 -11.25 8.15
CA ARG A 123 -6.10 -12.26 9.22
C ARG A 123 -5.12 -11.93 10.35
N ALA A 124 -3.98 -11.35 10.02
CA ALA A 124 -2.95 -10.97 11.00
C ALA A 124 -3.27 -9.67 11.77
N MET A 125 -4.27 -8.91 11.34
CA MET A 125 -4.70 -7.68 11.99
C MET A 125 -5.05 -7.94 13.47
N PRO A 126 -4.76 -7.02 14.40
CA PRO A 126 -5.15 -7.15 15.81
C PRO A 126 -6.65 -7.42 15.98
N GLN A 127 -7.00 -8.28 16.95
CA GLN A 127 -8.37 -8.74 17.14
C GLN A 127 -9.38 -7.60 17.28
N HIS A 128 -9.07 -6.59 18.09
CA HIS A 128 -9.94 -5.44 18.30
C HIS A 128 -10.25 -4.66 17.02
N GLN A 129 -9.32 -4.62 16.06
CA GLN A 129 -9.57 -3.99 14.76
C GLN A 129 -10.45 -4.86 13.87
N ARG A 130 -10.25 -6.18 13.87
CA ARG A 130 -11.11 -7.14 13.16
C ARG A 130 -12.54 -7.11 13.67
N ASP A 131 -12.72 -7.05 15.00
CA ASP A 131 -14.05 -6.99 15.65
C ASP A 131 -14.82 -5.74 15.25
N LEU A 132 -14.13 -4.65 14.90
CA LEU A 132 -14.71 -3.42 14.37
C LEU A 132 -14.95 -3.45 12.85
N GLY A 133 -14.65 -4.56 12.19
CA GLY A 133 -14.78 -4.69 10.73
C GLY A 133 -13.81 -3.85 9.91
N LEU A 134 -12.71 -3.38 10.52
CA LEU A 134 -11.68 -2.64 9.81
C LEU A 134 -10.94 -3.56 8.83
N LYS A 135 -10.46 -2.99 7.72
CA LYS A 135 -9.74 -3.74 6.68
C LYS A 135 -8.54 -2.96 6.17
N VAL A 136 -7.44 -3.65 6.01
CA VAL A 136 -6.28 -3.17 5.25
C VAL A 136 -6.54 -3.43 3.76
N ARG A 137 -6.43 -2.38 2.96
CA ARG A 137 -6.63 -2.42 1.50
C ARG A 137 -5.36 -2.10 0.72
N GLN A 138 -4.39 -1.50 1.37
CA GLN A 138 -3.13 -1.08 0.77
C GLN A 138 -2.08 -0.91 1.87
N SER A 139 -0.84 -0.75 1.49
CA SER A 139 0.26 -0.44 2.40
C SER A 139 0.82 0.96 2.11
N ASN A 140 1.72 1.44 2.98
CA ASN A 140 2.57 2.57 2.67
C ASN A 140 3.56 2.22 1.53
N LEU A 141 4.36 3.20 1.12
CA LEU A 141 5.32 3.06 0.02
C LEU A 141 6.36 1.96 0.25
N CYS A 142 6.81 1.80 1.49
CA CYS A 142 7.83 0.80 1.86
C CYS A 142 7.26 -0.60 2.13
N SER A 143 5.94 -0.75 2.15
CA SER A 143 5.19 -2.02 2.32
C SER A 143 5.24 -2.67 3.71
N GLU A 144 5.61 -1.92 4.77
CA GLU A 144 5.66 -2.43 6.14
C GLU A 144 4.47 -2.01 7.00
N ILE A 145 3.70 -0.97 6.61
CA ILE A 145 2.58 -0.45 7.40
C ILE A 145 1.25 -0.95 6.85
N MET A 146 0.54 -1.73 7.66
CA MET A 146 -0.73 -2.37 7.33
C MET A 146 -1.82 -1.82 8.25
N LEU A 147 -2.31 -0.61 7.94
CA LEU A 147 -3.36 0.08 8.70
C LEU A 147 -4.61 0.27 7.84
N HIS A 148 -5.77 0.34 8.51
CA HIS A 148 -7.02 0.67 7.84
C HIS A 148 -7.01 2.10 7.30
N THR A 149 -7.45 2.27 6.06
CA THR A 149 -7.72 3.56 5.41
C THR A 149 -9.11 3.55 4.78
N GLY A 150 -9.71 4.74 4.66
CA GLY A 150 -11.09 4.93 4.20
C GLY A 150 -12.11 4.91 5.34
N VAL A 151 -13.36 4.75 5.00
CA VAL A 151 -14.48 4.83 5.96
C VAL A 151 -14.44 3.68 6.96
N ASP A 152 -14.46 4.03 8.24
CA ASP A 152 -14.47 3.08 9.36
C ASP A 152 -15.89 2.69 9.82
N HIS A 153 -15.98 1.89 10.87
CA HIS A 153 -17.23 1.41 11.47
C HIS A 153 -18.12 2.53 12.04
N LEU A 154 -17.58 3.74 12.22
CA LEU A 154 -18.34 4.93 12.67
C LEU A 154 -18.73 5.85 11.50
N GLY A 155 -18.48 5.45 10.27
CA GLY A 155 -18.74 6.26 9.09
C GLY A 155 -17.76 7.42 8.91
N LYS A 156 -16.58 7.39 9.56
CA LYS A 156 -15.54 8.42 9.45
C LYS A 156 -14.37 7.92 8.61
N ASP A 157 -13.83 8.82 7.80
CA ASP A 157 -12.64 8.52 7.02
C ASP A 157 -11.39 8.49 7.88
N ARG A 158 -10.55 7.49 7.63
CA ARG A 158 -9.19 7.38 8.20
C ARG A 158 -8.16 7.47 7.09
N THR A 159 -7.12 8.25 7.34
CA THR A 159 -5.90 8.27 6.54
C THR A 159 -4.75 7.86 7.46
N ALA A 160 -4.14 6.69 7.22
CA ALA A 160 -3.05 6.20 8.05
C ALA A 160 -1.83 7.13 7.95
N VAL A 161 -1.20 7.37 9.10
CA VAL A 161 0.04 8.15 9.20
C VAL A 161 1.11 7.27 9.82
N CYS A 162 2.33 7.36 9.30
CA CYS A 162 3.47 6.60 9.74
C CYS A 162 4.49 7.52 10.42
N CYS A 163 4.72 7.29 11.72
CA CYS A 163 5.86 7.85 12.46
C CYS A 163 6.85 6.71 12.70
N LEU A 164 8.00 6.77 12.06
CA LEU A 164 9.00 5.71 12.14
C LEU A 164 10.36 6.26 12.54
N SER A 165 11.17 5.38 13.12
CA SER A 165 12.60 5.55 13.31
C SER A 165 13.26 4.20 13.10
N SER A 166 14.58 4.18 13.05
CA SER A 166 15.35 2.95 13.04
C SER A 166 16.59 3.08 13.89
N VAL A 167 17.01 1.98 14.51
CA VAL A 167 18.26 1.92 15.24
C VAL A 167 19.35 1.28 14.40
N ASN A 168 20.57 1.80 14.50
CA ASN A 168 21.68 1.24 13.76
C ASN A 168 22.13 -0.09 14.40
N ALA A 169 21.78 -1.20 13.75
CA ALA A 169 22.11 -2.54 14.21
C ALA A 169 23.62 -2.82 14.23
N GLU A 170 24.44 -2.12 13.39
CA GLU A 170 25.89 -2.17 13.45
C GLU A 170 26.41 -1.74 14.85
N LYS A 171 25.69 -0.81 15.48
CA LYS A 171 25.99 -0.27 16.79
C LYS A 171 25.34 -1.02 17.95
N PHE A 172 24.81 -2.22 17.69
CA PHE A 172 24.09 -3.01 18.69
C PHE A 172 24.85 -3.14 20.01
N LEU A 173 26.15 -3.41 19.97
CA LEU A 173 26.99 -3.55 21.15
C LEU A 173 27.15 -2.26 21.99
N GLU A 174 26.91 -1.10 21.37
CA GLU A 174 27.02 0.19 22.04
C GLU A 174 25.74 0.54 22.84
N TRP A 175 24.58 0.08 22.37
CA TRP A 175 23.29 0.43 22.98
C TRP A 175 22.53 -0.72 23.63
N ARG A 176 22.87 -2.01 23.35
CA ARG A 176 22.14 -3.19 23.85
C ARG A 176 22.00 -3.25 25.35
N ASP A 177 23.02 -2.78 26.08
CA ASP A 177 23.07 -2.83 27.54
C ASP A 177 22.57 -1.53 28.20
N HIS A 178 22.11 -0.55 27.37
CA HIS A 178 21.51 0.67 27.90
C HIS A 178 20.09 0.38 28.40
N PRO A 179 19.78 0.65 29.68
CA PRO A 179 18.57 0.12 30.33
C PRO A 179 17.25 0.65 29.74
N THR A 180 17.26 1.84 29.15
CA THR A 180 16.05 2.52 28.68
C THR A 180 16.10 2.91 27.19
N PHE A 181 17.17 2.61 26.47
CA PHE A 181 17.37 3.14 25.11
C PHE A 181 16.18 2.90 24.16
N ILE A 182 15.72 1.65 24.06
CA ILE A 182 14.59 1.30 23.18
C ILE A 182 13.28 1.91 23.70
N GLU A 183 13.08 1.91 25.01
CA GLU A 183 11.90 2.54 25.62
C GLU A 183 11.86 4.04 25.32
N ASP A 184 12.99 4.74 25.46
CA ASP A 184 13.10 6.17 25.19
C ASP A 184 12.87 6.49 23.71
N VAL A 185 13.37 5.67 22.79
CA VAL A 185 13.10 5.83 21.36
C VAL A 185 11.61 5.63 21.06
N MET A 186 10.97 4.62 21.63
CA MET A 186 9.53 4.40 21.45
C MET A 186 8.69 5.54 22.05
N ARG A 187 9.04 6.06 23.22
CA ARG A 187 8.40 7.24 23.81
C ARG A 187 8.58 8.49 22.95
N PHE A 188 9.79 8.66 22.39
CA PHE A 188 10.06 9.75 21.46
C PHE A 188 9.14 9.67 20.23
N LEU A 189 9.00 8.50 19.62
CA LEU A 189 8.10 8.30 18.48
C LEU A 189 6.64 8.58 18.82
N ASP A 190 6.16 8.15 19.99
CA ASP A 190 4.81 8.45 20.46
C ASP A 190 4.61 9.96 20.69
N ASN A 191 5.62 10.65 21.18
CA ASN A 191 5.60 12.11 21.32
C ASN A 191 5.58 12.83 19.95
N VAL A 192 6.30 12.32 18.94
CA VAL A 192 6.24 12.84 17.57
C VAL A 192 4.82 12.71 17.01
N LEU A 193 4.18 11.55 17.23
CA LEU A 193 2.80 11.33 16.82
C LEU A 193 1.85 12.28 17.58
N GLN A 194 2.07 12.52 18.87
CA GLN A 194 1.28 13.46 19.66
C GLN A 194 1.45 14.90 19.18
N ASP A 195 2.66 15.31 18.80
CA ASP A 195 2.91 16.63 18.24
C ASP A 195 2.18 16.81 16.90
N PHE A 196 2.19 15.80 16.03
CA PHE A 196 1.38 15.77 14.81
C PHE A 196 -0.12 15.95 15.12
N ILE A 197 -0.67 15.16 16.04
CA ILE A 197 -2.08 15.27 16.44
C ILE A 197 -2.44 16.69 16.93
N SER A 198 -1.52 17.33 17.64
CA SER A 198 -1.77 18.64 18.26
C SER A 198 -1.62 19.82 17.31
N ARG A 199 -0.84 19.67 16.23
CA ARG A 199 -0.44 20.78 15.36
C ARG A 199 -0.86 20.63 13.90
N ALA A 200 -1.35 19.47 13.49
CA ALA A 200 -1.74 19.25 12.10
C ALA A 200 -2.85 20.23 11.70
N PRO A 201 -2.80 20.81 10.49
CA PRO A 201 -3.85 21.68 9.98
C PRO A 201 -5.14 20.92 9.72
N GLY A 202 -6.29 21.61 9.68
CA GLY A 202 -7.61 21.01 9.54
C GLY A 202 -7.81 20.18 8.26
N GLU A 203 -7.05 20.46 7.20
CA GLU A 203 -7.04 19.65 5.98
C GLU A 203 -6.56 18.21 6.21
N MET A 204 -5.91 17.96 7.34
CA MET A 204 -5.42 16.62 7.75
C MET A 204 -6.30 15.95 8.80
N ASP A 205 -7.53 16.40 9.02
CA ASP A 205 -8.42 15.86 10.07
C ASP A 205 -8.60 14.32 10.00
N ASN A 206 -8.69 13.75 8.80
CA ASN A 206 -8.77 12.29 8.63
C ASN A 206 -7.51 11.57 9.12
N ALA A 207 -6.34 12.19 8.94
CA ALA A 207 -5.07 11.65 9.41
C ALA A 207 -4.92 11.82 10.93
N VAL A 208 -5.34 12.95 11.47
CA VAL A 208 -5.37 13.21 12.92
C VAL A 208 -6.32 12.23 13.60
N TYR A 209 -7.51 12.03 13.05
CA TYR A 209 -8.47 11.05 13.55
C TYR A 209 -7.90 9.63 13.57
N ALA A 210 -7.26 9.20 12.47
CA ALA A 210 -6.60 7.90 12.39
C ALA A 210 -5.48 7.78 13.45
N ALA A 211 -4.62 8.80 13.56
CA ALA A 211 -3.51 8.80 14.51
C ALA A 211 -3.98 8.69 15.97
N ILE A 212 -5.07 9.37 16.35
CA ILE A 212 -5.67 9.28 17.68
C ILE A 212 -6.17 7.86 17.95
N ARG A 213 -6.79 7.21 16.96
CA ARG A 213 -7.40 5.88 17.11
C ARG A 213 -6.37 4.75 17.10
N GLU A 214 -5.36 4.85 16.26
CA GLU A 214 -4.38 3.78 16.04
C GLU A 214 -3.15 3.91 16.95
N ARG A 215 -2.67 5.14 17.21
CA ARG A 215 -1.41 5.40 17.93
C ARG A 215 -0.25 4.55 17.40
N SER A 216 -0.22 4.33 16.09
CA SER A 216 0.76 3.45 15.47
C SER A 216 2.10 4.15 15.28
N VAL A 217 3.15 3.51 15.75
CA VAL A 217 4.55 3.90 15.53
C VAL A 217 5.35 2.71 15.06
N GLY A 218 6.42 2.93 14.32
CA GLY A 218 7.31 1.88 13.83
C GLY A 218 8.75 2.15 14.22
N LEU A 219 9.41 1.13 14.75
CA LEU A 219 10.84 1.13 15.03
C LEU A 219 11.52 0.01 14.25
N GLY A 220 12.44 0.37 13.34
CA GLY A 220 13.25 -0.54 12.55
C GLY A 220 14.63 -0.81 13.18
#